data_aa6211d6a97b4c19c2ee4f61da7473d3
#
_entry.id   aa6211d6a97b4c19c2ee4f61da7473d3
#
_cell.length_a   1.000
_cell.length_b   1.000
_cell.length_c   1.000
_cell.angle_alpha   90.00
_cell.angle_beta   90.00
_cell.angle_gamma   90.00
#
_symmetry.space_group_name_H-M   'P 1'
#
loop_
_entity.id
_entity.type
_entity.pdbx_description
1 polymer ?
#
loop_
_entity_poly.entity_id
_entity_poly.type
_entity_poly.pdbx_seq_one_letter_code
_entity_poly.pdbx_strand_id
1 'polypeptide(L)' 'MKIAVAGTGYVGLSMATLLAQHHSVTAVDVIAEKVEKINRRESPIADEYIERYFAEKELDLVATLDAEAAYRDA' A
#
# COMPACT_ATOMS: atom_id res chain seq x y z
N MET A 1 3.46 -0.46 -14.76
CA MET A 1 2.02 -0.82 -14.66
C MET A 1 1.43 -0.18 -13.42
N LYS A 2 0.22 0.33 -13.55
CA LYS A 2 -0.50 0.89 -12.40
C LYS A 2 -1.46 -0.15 -11.83
N ILE A 3 -1.35 -0.42 -10.55
CA ILE A 3 -2.10 -1.48 -9.89
C ILE A 3 -2.83 -0.88 -8.68
N ALA A 4 -4.10 -1.21 -8.53
CA ALA A 4 -4.87 -0.86 -7.36
C ALA A 4 -5.11 -2.11 -6.52
N VAL A 5 -4.84 -2.01 -5.21
CA VAL A 5 -5.05 -3.10 -4.27
C VAL A 5 -6.11 -2.69 -3.26
N ALA A 6 -7.18 -3.45 -3.19
CA ALA A 6 -8.28 -3.18 -2.27
C ALA A 6 -7.98 -3.76 -0.90
N GLY A 7 -8.01 -2.90 0.12
CA GLY A 7 -7.76 -3.30 1.50
C GLY A 7 -6.29 -3.31 1.86
N THR A 8 -5.99 -2.95 3.09
CA THR A 8 -4.62 -2.94 3.61
C THR A 8 -4.46 -3.87 4.81
N GLY A 9 -5.23 -4.96 4.82
CA GLY A 9 -5.01 -6.05 5.73
C GLY A 9 -3.76 -6.83 5.36
N TYR A 10 -3.47 -7.91 6.06
CA TYR A 10 -2.23 -8.64 5.87
C TYR A 10 -1.98 -9.05 4.41
N VAL A 11 -2.97 -9.69 3.78
CA VAL A 11 -2.80 -10.19 2.41
C VAL A 11 -2.68 -9.05 1.41
N GLY A 12 -3.56 -8.07 1.48
CA GLY A 12 -3.55 -6.94 0.55
C GLY A 12 -2.30 -6.11 0.66
N LEU A 13 -1.86 -5.82 1.89
CA LEU A 13 -0.67 -5.02 2.11
C LEU A 13 0.61 -5.75 1.71
N SER A 14 0.67 -7.06 1.97
CA SER A 14 1.81 -7.87 1.54
C SER A 14 1.94 -7.86 0.03
N MET A 15 0.83 -8.05 -0.67
CA MET A 15 0.82 -8.03 -2.12
C MET A 15 1.19 -6.66 -2.67
N ALA A 16 0.63 -5.60 -2.09
CA ALA A 16 0.95 -4.23 -2.50
C ALA A 16 2.44 -3.93 -2.33
N THR A 17 3.02 -4.37 -1.22
CA THR A 17 4.43 -4.17 -0.95
C THR A 17 5.33 -4.87 -1.97
N LEU A 18 5.00 -6.11 -2.31
CA LEU A 18 5.76 -6.86 -3.30
C LEU A 18 5.66 -6.22 -4.69
N LEU A 19 4.46 -5.85 -5.09
CA LEU A 19 4.25 -5.26 -6.41
C LEU A 19 4.84 -3.86 -6.54
N ALA A 20 4.87 -3.11 -5.46
CA ALA A 20 5.37 -1.73 -5.48
C ALA A 20 6.88 -1.64 -5.71
N GLN A 21 7.60 -2.73 -5.66
CA GLN A 21 9.02 -2.75 -6.00
C GLN A 21 9.26 -2.61 -7.50
N HIS A 22 8.27 -2.95 -8.32
CA HIS A 22 8.40 -2.95 -9.77
C HIS A 22 7.28 -2.22 -10.51
N HIS A 23 6.23 -1.84 -9.80
CA HIS A 23 5.05 -1.22 -10.39
C HIS A 23 4.55 -0.07 -9.52
N SER A 24 3.76 0.82 -10.10
CA SER A 24 3.08 1.87 -9.34
C SER A 24 1.83 1.27 -8.68
N VAL A 25 1.81 1.23 -7.36
CA VAL A 25 0.71 0.61 -6.62
C VAL A 25 -0.04 1.64 -5.79
N THR A 26 -1.36 1.63 -5.89
CA THR A 26 -2.24 2.42 -5.04
C THR A 26 -3.02 1.47 -4.15
N ALA A 27 -2.81 1.56 -2.85
CA ALA A 27 -3.54 0.77 -1.87
C ALA A 27 -4.77 1.55 -1.42
N VAL A 28 -5.91 0.90 -1.42
CA VAL A 28 -7.18 1.55 -1.06
C VAL A 28 -7.69 0.97 0.25
N ASP A 29 -8.03 1.83 1.19
CA ASP A 29 -8.64 1.40 2.43
C ASP A 29 -9.69 2.43 2.87
N VAL A 30 -10.60 2.01 3.75
CA VAL A 30 -11.64 2.89 4.29
C VAL A 30 -11.23 3.51 5.63
N ILE A 31 -10.10 3.10 6.17
CA ILE A 31 -9.60 3.57 7.47
C ILE A 31 -8.50 4.60 7.26
N ALA A 32 -8.80 5.86 7.58
CA ALA A 32 -7.86 6.96 7.36
C ALA A 32 -6.51 6.76 8.07
N GLU A 33 -6.53 6.20 9.27
CA GLU A 33 -5.31 5.96 10.03
C GLU A 33 -4.36 5.03 9.30
N LYS A 34 -4.88 3.97 8.67
CA LYS A 34 -4.05 3.06 7.89
C LYS A 34 -3.47 3.72 6.66
N VAL A 35 -4.28 4.53 5.98
CA VAL A 35 -3.82 5.26 4.81
C VAL A 35 -2.67 6.20 5.17
N GLU A 36 -2.81 6.94 6.26
CA GLU A 36 -1.77 7.84 6.71
C GLU A 36 -0.47 7.12 7.06
N LYS A 37 -0.57 5.99 7.74
CA LYS A 37 0.60 5.20 8.11
C LYS A 37 1.36 4.71 6.89
N ILE A 38 0.65 4.17 5.91
CA ILE A 38 1.28 3.66 4.69
C ILE A 38 2.00 4.78 3.95
N ASN A 39 1.39 5.95 3.85
CA ASN A 39 2.00 7.08 3.17
C ASN A 39 3.24 7.62 3.90
N ARG A 40 3.33 7.40 5.20
CA ARG A 40 4.52 7.73 5.99
C ARG A 40 5.51 6.59 6.05
N ARG A 41 5.25 5.50 5.36
CA ARG A 41 6.05 4.27 5.38
C ARG A 41 6.12 3.65 6.77
N GLU A 42 4.99 3.70 7.46
CA GLU A 42 4.79 2.99 8.72
C GLU A 42 3.82 1.86 8.47
N SER A 43 4.17 0.65 8.87
CA SER A 43 3.26 -0.49 8.68
C SER A 43 2.06 -0.38 9.61
N PRO A 44 0.82 -0.49 9.07
CA PRO A 44 -0.37 -0.48 9.92
C PRO A 44 -0.60 -1.81 10.63
N ILE A 45 0.21 -2.82 10.31
CA ILE A 45 0.12 -4.13 10.97
C ILE A 45 1.51 -4.54 11.45
N ALA A 46 1.54 -5.39 12.47
CA ALA A 46 2.81 -5.87 13.03
C ALA A 46 3.32 -7.05 12.21
N ASP A 47 4.05 -6.77 11.15
CA ASP A 47 4.62 -7.78 10.27
C ASP A 47 6.04 -7.40 9.90
N GLU A 48 7.00 -8.27 10.24
CA GLU A 48 8.42 -7.98 10.04
C GLU A 48 8.80 -7.77 8.58
N TYR A 49 8.21 -8.52 7.66
CA TYR A 49 8.52 -8.36 6.24
C TYR A 49 8.07 -7.01 5.72
N ILE A 50 6.84 -6.61 6.07
CA ILE A 50 6.30 -5.34 5.61
C ILE A 50 7.09 -4.19 6.23
N GLU A 51 7.37 -4.26 7.53
CA GLU A 51 8.15 -3.23 8.19
C GLU A 51 9.55 -3.10 7.60
N ARG A 52 10.18 -4.22 7.29
CA ARG A 52 11.51 -4.23 6.68
C ARG A 52 11.47 -3.62 5.28
N TYR A 53 10.50 -4.00 4.46
CA TYR A 53 10.39 -3.47 3.11
C TYR A 53 10.12 -1.97 3.12
N PHE A 54 9.28 -1.50 4.05
CA PHE A 54 9.01 -0.08 4.17
C PHE A 54 10.25 0.72 4.58
N ALA A 55 11.13 0.11 5.36
CA ALA A 55 12.35 0.76 5.82
C ALA A 55 13.50 0.67 4.83
N GLU A 56 13.64 -0.45 4.12
CA GLU A 56 14.82 -0.74 3.31
C GLU A 56 14.61 -0.62 1.81
N LYS A 57 13.37 -0.78 1.32
CA LYS A 57 13.09 -0.79 -0.11
C LYS A 57 12.46 0.52 -0.57
N GLU A 58 12.81 0.91 -1.77
CA GLU A 58 12.17 2.04 -2.42
C GLU A 58 10.89 1.53 -3.07
N LEU A 59 9.75 1.96 -2.56
CA LEU A 59 8.45 1.47 -3.01
C LEU A 59 7.66 2.59 -3.69
N ASP A 60 7.13 2.29 -4.87
CA ASP A 60 6.20 3.18 -5.55
C ASP A 60 4.79 2.85 -5.07
N LEU A 61 4.51 3.22 -3.83
CA LEU A 61 3.29 2.87 -3.12
C LEU A 61 2.65 4.11 -2.53
N VAL A 62 1.38 4.31 -2.85
CA VAL A 62 0.55 5.37 -2.28
C VAL A 62 -0.72 4.74 -1.75
N ALA A 63 -1.19 5.20 -0.61
CA ALA A 63 -2.46 4.76 -0.06
C ALA A 63 -3.48 5.88 -0.16
N THR A 64 -4.74 5.53 -0.34
CA THR A 64 -5.82 6.49 -0.48
C THR A 64 -7.13 5.94 0.04
N LEU A 65 -8.02 6.88 0.46
CA LEU A 65 -9.39 6.56 0.79
C LEU A 65 -10.29 6.60 -0.45
N ASP A 66 -9.80 7.12 -1.57
CA ASP A 66 -10.58 7.32 -2.79
C ASP A 66 -10.48 6.11 -3.72
N ALA A 67 -11.36 5.14 -3.49
CA ALA A 67 -11.40 3.92 -4.26
C ALA A 67 -11.71 4.18 -5.74
N GLU A 68 -12.60 5.10 -6.01
CA GLU A 68 -13.01 5.39 -7.38
C GLU A 68 -11.85 5.90 -8.22
N ALA A 69 -11.12 6.87 -7.70
CA ALA A 69 -9.98 7.42 -8.41
C ALA A 69 -8.87 6.38 -8.61
N ALA A 70 -8.62 5.56 -7.58
CA ALA A 70 -7.60 4.52 -7.66
C ALA A 70 -7.91 3.48 -8.73
N TYR A 71 -9.15 3.02 -8.77
CA TYR A 71 -9.55 2.00 -9.74
C TYR A 71 -9.65 2.55 -11.15
N ARG A 72 -9.97 3.81 -11.30
CA ARG A 72 -10.04 4.44 -12.61
C ARG A 72 -8.67 4.52 -13.26
N ASP A 73 -7.63 4.74 -12.49
CA ASP A 73 -6.26 4.87 -12.98
C ASP A 73 -5.54 3.54 -13.14
N ALA A 74 -6.05 2.50 -12.55
CA ALA A 74 -5.39 1.19 -12.58
C ALA A 74 -5.58 0.47 -13.91
#